data_4932a05f186c1ebce9aad2e67855a148
#
_entry.id   4932a05f186c1ebce9aad2e67855a148
#
_cell.length_a   1.000
_cell.length_b   1.000
_cell.length_c   1.000
_cell.angle_alpha   90.00
_cell.angle_beta   90.00
_cell.angle_gamma   90.00
#
_symmetry.space_group_name_H-M   'P 1'
#
loop_
_entity.id
_entity.type
_entity.pdbx_description
1 polymer ?
#
loop_
_entity_poly.entity_id
_entity_poly.type
_entity_poly.pdbx_seq_one_letter_code
_entity_poly.pdbx_strand_id
1 'polypeptide(L)'
;MITFDIKKTTPELLLQAINHISKNQKCWIVGGFLRDIYWGRNVKDVDLVLEKNVLQIAESLKKEIFENDCSFEYFENFRTARLARGDFSIGLSTTRREKYIKEGQLPSCEFDSVSIYDDLERRDFTINAIATSIASCEGGIFSTLEDMPESYLKDLEDKNWKVFHNNSFIEDPTRLIRLYRYRFLNGGDLDKITLEALKRRKVKDVAKLVAPERWRNEILKLVEEGISFLDPSFEEAVLLQDIFQGKWTKGFGFKSILSFYSSCRGPDAPFAWARLGARKNEIKAIMPIISPSFPEFDQNWDLSKMDNLIDSWSDFLIDLVMNESTKATTAKLKEYLDLRKEIELPSGNEMKLIGIKGRRIGHCLSKVRKAIFKGLCDPDKNSILNWMEENA
;
A
#
# COMPACT_ATOMS: atom_id res chain seq x y z
N MET A 1 -0.89 10.23 -33.31
CA MET A 1 -1.21 8.82 -33.08
C MET A 1 0.02 8.13 -32.52
N ILE A 2 -0.10 7.41 -31.38
CA ILE A 2 1.00 6.66 -30.76
C ILE A 2 0.76 5.18 -30.96
N THR A 3 1.83 4.40 -31.21
CA THR A 3 1.78 2.94 -31.36
C THR A 3 2.45 2.27 -30.17
N PHE A 4 1.91 1.13 -29.74
CA PHE A 4 2.37 0.33 -28.61
C PHE A 4 2.69 -1.09 -29.09
N ASP A 5 3.91 -1.55 -28.85
CA ASP A 5 4.31 -2.94 -29.08
C ASP A 5 4.28 -3.70 -27.75
N ILE A 6 3.28 -4.55 -27.57
CA ILE A 6 3.09 -5.29 -26.32
C ILE A 6 3.80 -6.65 -26.30
N LYS A 7 4.35 -7.12 -27.42
CA LYS A 7 4.98 -8.46 -27.49
C LYS A 7 6.17 -8.63 -26.57
N LYS A 8 6.92 -7.54 -26.35
CA LYS A 8 8.17 -7.59 -25.58
C LYS A 8 7.95 -7.53 -24.08
N THR A 9 6.78 -7.08 -23.64
CA THR A 9 6.53 -6.69 -22.23
C THR A 9 5.30 -7.36 -21.64
N THR A 10 4.59 -8.19 -22.40
CA THR A 10 3.25 -8.67 -22.04
C THR A 10 3.20 -10.19 -21.95
N PRO A 11 2.60 -10.76 -20.91
CA PRO A 11 2.37 -12.19 -20.81
C PRO A 11 1.52 -12.71 -21.99
N GLU A 12 1.82 -13.91 -22.46
CA GLU A 12 1.07 -14.58 -23.53
C GLU A 12 -0.44 -14.68 -23.23
N LEU A 13 -0.78 -14.85 -21.95
CA LEU A 13 -2.16 -14.85 -21.46
C LEU A 13 -2.95 -13.60 -21.85
N LEU A 14 -2.32 -12.42 -21.88
CA LEU A 14 -3.03 -11.22 -22.33
C LEU A 14 -3.35 -11.27 -23.81
N LEU A 15 -2.43 -11.72 -24.63
CA LEU A 15 -2.68 -11.86 -26.08
C LEU A 15 -3.80 -12.87 -26.35
N GLN A 16 -3.82 -13.99 -25.61
CA GLN A 16 -4.90 -14.97 -25.68
C GLN A 16 -6.25 -14.37 -25.25
N ALA A 17 -6.28 -13.62 -24.14
CA ALA A 17 -7.47 -12.93 -23.65
C ALA A 17 -7.99 -11.89 -24.66
N ILE A 18 -7.09 -11.07 -25.23
CA ILE A 18 -7.43 -10.08 -26.26
C ILE A 18 -8.05 -10.77 -27.48
N ASN A 19 -7.42 -11.83 -27.98
CA ASN A 19 -7.92 -12.60 -29.13
C ASN A 19 -9.29 -13.25 -28.85
N HIS A 20 -9.52 -13.70 -27.61
CA HIS A 20 -10.79 -14.27 -27.20
C HIS A 20 -11.90 -13.20 -27.17
N ILE A 21 -11.62 -12.03 -26.58
CA ILE A 21 -12.60 -10.94 -26.43
C ILE A 21 -12.92 -10.30 -27.79
N SER A 22 -11.92 -10.07 -28.65
CA SER A 22 -12.07 -9.36 -29.92
C SER A 22 -13.09 -10.00 -30.87
N LYS A 23 -13.33 -11.31 -30.72
CA LYS A 23 -14.32 -12.05 -31.53
C LYS A 23 -15.76 -11.75 -31.12
N ASN A 24 -15.99 -11.23 -29.91
CA ASN A 24 -17.31 -11.20 -29.29
C ASN A 24 -17.91 -9.79 -29.15
N GLN A 25 -17.08 -8.76 -29.00
CA GLN A 25 -17.57 -7.38 -28.83
C GLN A 25 -16.44 -6.33 -28.91
N LYS A 26 -16.83 -5.06 -28.94
CA LYS A 26 -15.89 -3.96 -28.82
C LYS A 26 -15.25 -3.92 -27.44
N CYS A 27 -13.94 -3.81 -27.43
CA CYS A 27 -13.13 -3.73 -26.23
C CYS A 27 -11.93 -2.82 -26.47
N TRP A 28 -11.50 -2.15 -25.43
CA TRP A 28 -10.36 -1.23 -25.45
C TRP A 28 -9.39 -1.55 -24.31
N ILE A 29 -8.11 -1.48 -24.60
CA ILE A 29 -7.08 -1.39 -23.56
C ILE A 29 -6.97 0.08 -23.18
N VAL A 30 -6.87 0.35 -21.88
CA VAL A 30 -6.92 1.72 -21.35
C VAL A 30 -5.94 1.95 -20.21
N GLY A 31 -5.62 3.20 -19.96
CA GLY A 31 -5.06 3.65 -18.69
C GLY A 31 -3.57 3.38 -18.51
N GLY A 32 -3.21 3.04 -17.27
CA GLY A 32 -1.83 2.89 -16.83
C GLY A 32 -1.01 1.89 -17.62
N PHE A 33 -1.64 0.83 -18.12
CA PHE A 33 -0.99 -0.16 -18.98
C PHE A 33 -0.33 0.48 -20.22
N LEU A 34 -1.07 1.28 -20.98
CA LEU A 34 -0.56 1.95 -22.17
C LEU A 34 0.55 2.95 -21.84
N ARG A 35 0.35 3.74 -20.78
CA ARG A 35 1.35 4.67 -20.26
C ARG A 35 2.66 3.96 -19.93
N ASP A 36 2.58 2.86 -19.19
CA ASP A 36 3.76 2.15 -18.70
C ASP A 36 4.51 1.44 -19.84
N ILE A 37 3.80 0.89 -20.82
CA ILE A 37 4.42 0.37 -22.05
C ILE A 37 5.12 1.50 -22.82
N TYR A 38 4.47 2.65 -22.99
CA TYR A 38 5.07 3.78 -23.70
C TYR A 38 6.40 4.22 -23.05
N TRP A 39 6.47 4.14 -21.72
CA TRP A 39 7.70 4.45 -20.97
C TRP A 39 8.66 3.26 -20.80
N GLY A 40 8.43 2.15 -21.49
CA GLY A 40 9.33 0.98 -21.49
C GLY A 40 9.34 0.18 -20.20
N ARG A 41 8.24 0.21 -19.45
CA ARG A 41 8.10 -0.51 -18.16
C ARG A 41 7.49 -1.90 -18.37
N ASN A 42 7.87 -2.81 -17.48
CA ASN A 42 7.17 -4.09 -17.36
C ASN A 42 5.81 -3.87 -16.69
N VAL A 43 4.76 -4.41 -17.32
CA VAL A 43 3.38 -4.29 -16.86
C VAL A 43 2.85 -5.64 -16.41
N LYS A 44 2.16 -5.64 -15.28
CA LYS A 44 1.56 -6.83 -14.67
C LYS A 44 0.03 -6.75 -14.64
N ASP A 45 -0.51 -5.54 -14.69
CA ASP A 45 -1.94 -5.28 -14.63
C ASP A 45 -2.40 -4.63 -15.95
N VAL A 46 -3.47 -5.17 -16.53
CA VAL A 46 -4.10 -4.57 -17.71
C VAL A 46 -5.56 -4.27 -17.44
N ASP A 47 -5.99 -3.07 -17.79
CA ASP A 47 -7.40 -2.66 -17.72
C ASP A 47 -8.02 -2.70 -19.13
N LEU A 48 -9.07 -3.49 -19.24
CA LEU A 48 -9.89 -3.61 -20.45
C LEU A 48 -11.28 -3.00 -20.19
N VAL A 49 -11.73 -2.18 -21.12
CA VAL A 49 -13.07 -1.59 -21.09
C VAL A 49 -13.90 -2.20 -22.19
N LEU A 50 -15.11 -2.64 -21.85
CA LEU A 50 -16.07 -3.26 -22.75
C LEU A 50 -17.36 -2.42 -22.81
N GLU A 51 -18.11 -2.50 -23.92
CA GLU A 51 -19.42 -1.84 -23.96
C GLU A 51 -20.44 -2.50 -23.03
N LYS A 52 -20.37 -3.83 -22.86
CA LYS A 52 -21.34 -4.63 -22.06
C LYS A 52 -20.78 -6.01 -21.72
N ASN A 53 -21.57 -6.79 -21.00
CA ASN A 53 -21.36 -8.22 -20.74
C ASN A 53 -20.07 -8.57 -20.00
N VAL A 54 -19.60 -7.68 -19.12
CA VAL A 54 -18.33 -7.89 -18.37
C VAL A 54 -18.33 -9.20 -17.61
N LEU A 55 -19.43 -9.55 -16.91
CA LEU A 55 -19.49 -10.81 -16.14
C LEU A 55 -19.33 -12.03 -17.02
N GLN A 56 -20.11 -12.11 -18.13
CA GLN A 56 -20.06 -13.26 -19.04
C GLN A 56 -18.69 -13.41 -19.69
N ILE A 57 -18.07 -12.30 -20.10
CA ILE A 57 -16.70 -12.32 -20.65
C ILE A 57 -15.66 -12.74 -19.61
N ALA A 58 -15.78 -12.24 -18.38
CA ALA A 58 -14.87 -12.61 -17.30
C ALA A 58 -14.98 -14.11 -16.94
N GLU A 59 -16.18 -14.66 -16.89
CA GLU A 59 -16.43 -16.09 -16.69
C GLU A 59 -15.87 -16.93 -17.84
N SER A 60 -16.06 -16.50 -19.10
CA SER A 60 -15.48 -17.17 -20.27
C SER A 60 -13.95 -17.15 -20.22
N LEU A 61 -13.33 -16.01 -19.93
CA LEU A 61 -11.87 -15.91 -19.75
C LEU A 61 -11.37 -16.82 -18.65
N LYS A 62 -12.03 -16.81 -17.49
CA LYS A 62 -11.70 -17.70 -16.37
C LYS A 62 -11.66 -19.16 -16.80
N LYS A 63 -12.66 -19.60 -17.54
CA LYS A 63 -12.80 -21.00 -17.99
C LYS A 63 -11.85 -21.36 -19.12
N GLU A 64 -11.79 -20.53 -20.17
CA GLU A 64 -11.17 -20.87 -21.44
C GLU A 64 -9.70 -20.44 -21.57
N ILE A 65 -9.32 -19.37 -20.86
CA ILE A 65 -7.96 -18.82 -20.92
C ILE A 65 -7.17 -19.13 -19.64
N PHE A 66 -7.80 -19.00 -18.49
CA PHE A 66 -7.16 -19.27 -17.19
C PHE A 66 -7.37 -20.71 -16.69
N GLU A 67 -8.15 -21.54 -17.41
CA GLU A 67 -8.42 -22.95 -17.06
C GLU A 67 -8.91 -23.11 -15.61
N ASN A 68 -9.64 -22.12 -15.08
CA ASN A 68 -10.06 -21.94 -13.68
C ASN A 68 -8.91 -21.78 -12.65
N ASP A 69 -7.67 -21.62 -13.11
CA ASP A 69 -6.50 -21.36 -12.26
C ASP A 69 -6.24 -19.84 -12.14
N CYS A 70 -7.17 -19.12 -11.51
CA CYS A 70 -7.03 -17.71 -11.20
C CYS A 70 -7.95 -17.30 -10.05
N SER A 71 -7.59 -16.22 -9.34
CA SER A 71 -8.56 -15.51 -8.48
C SER A 71 -9.57 -14.78 -9.37
N PHE A 72 -10.81 -14.71 -8.92
CA PHE A 72 -11.90 -14.05 -9.64
C PHE A 72 -12.74 -13.24 -8.66
N GLU A 73 -12.89 -11.96 -8.96
CA GLU A 73 -13.75 -11.03 -8.22
C GLU A 73 -14.68 -10.29 -9.19
N TYR A 74 -15.94 -10.08 -8.79
CA TYR A 74 -16.92 -9.29 -9.55
C TYR A 74 -17.61 -8.29 -8.66
N PHE A 75 -17.67 -7.04 -9.09
CA PHE A 75 -18.30 -5.92 -8.40
C PHE A 75 -19.52 -5.43 -9.21
N GLU A 76 -20.70 -5.89 -8.84
CA GLU A 76 -21.94 -5.65 -9.58
C GLU A 76 -22.26 -4.15 -9.74
N ASN A 77 -22.14 -3.37 -8.67
CA ASN A 77 -22.45 -1.94 -8.67
C ASN A 77 -21.63 -1.13 -9.66
N PHE A 78 -20.41 -1.59 -9.97
CA PHE A 78 -19.49 -0.94 -10.91
C PHE A 78 -19.37 -1.69 -12.24
N ARG A 79 -20.03 -2.83 -12.38
CA ARG A 79 -19.90 -3.77 -13.50
C ARG A 79 -18.43 -3.98 -13.86
N THR A 80 -17.64 -4.36 -12.85
CA THR A 80 -16.20 -4.62 -13.01
C THR A 80 -15.87 -6.02 -12.54
N ALA A 81 -14.93 -6.67 -13.23
CA ALA A 81 -14.38 -7.96 -12.84
C ALA A 81 -12.86 -7.89 -12.79
N ARG A 82 -12.25 -8.70 -11.94
CA ARG A 82 -10.80 -8.88 -11.89
C ARG A 82 -10.47 -10.37 -11.91
N LEU A 83 -9.53 -10.74 -12.77
CA LEU A 83 -8.93 -12.07 -12.82
C LEU A 83 -7.43 -11.90 -12.55
N ALA A 84 -6.85 -12.74 -11.67
CA ALA A 84 -5.42 -12.68 -11.44
C ALA A 84 -4.83 -14.09 -11.27
N ARG A 85 -3.65 -14.31 -11.87
CA ARG A 85 -2.85 -15.53 -11.74
C ARG A 85 -1.37 -15.17 -11.56
N GLY A 86 -0.81 -15.56 -10.42
CA GLY A 86 0.51 -15.11 -10.02
C GLY A 86 0.59 -13.60 -9.93
N ASP A 87 1.57 -13.00 -10.59
CA ASP A 87 1.81 -11.55 -10.61
C ASP A 87 1.00 -10.81 -11.70
N PHE A 88 0.23 -11.52 -12.52
CA PHE A 88 -0.49 -10.94 -13.64
C PHE A 88 -1.99 -10.81 -13.36
N SER A 89 -2.58 -9.66 -13.68
CA SER A 89 -4.02 -9.46 -13.55
C SER A 89 -4.66 -8.76 -14.74
N ILE A 90 -5.93 -9.11 -14.99
CA ILE A 90 -6.80 -8.47 -15.97
C ILE A 90 -7.97 -7.85 -15.23
N GLY A 91 -8.10 -6.53 -15.32
CA GLY A 91 -9.29 -5.78 -14.93
C GLY A 91 -10.23 -5.61 -16.12
N LEU A 92 -11.50 -5.96 -15.94
CA LEU A 92 -12.55 -5.75 -16.92
C LEU A 92 -13.57 -4.76 -16.37
N SER A 93 -13.98 -3.78 -17.15
CA SER A 93 -15.02 -2.84 -16.76
C SER A 93 -15.95 -2.51 -17.92
N THR A 94 -17.21 -2.17 -17.61
CA THR A 94 -18.12 -1.60 -18.60
C THR A 94 -17.86 -0.10 -18.74
N THR A 95 -17.97 0.44 -19.98
CA THR A 95 -17.98 1.89 -20.20
C THR A 95 -19.02 2.54 -19.29
N ARG A 96 -18.65 3.57 -18.56
CA ARG A 96 -19.55 4.27 -17.63
C ARG A 96 -19.22 5.73 -17.49
N ARG A 97 -20.24 6.53 -17.15
CA ARG A 97 -20.08 7.87 -16.56
C ARG A 97 -20.18 7.75 -15.04
N GLU A 98 -19.45 8.59 -14.35
CA GLU A 98 -19.45 8.67 -12.89
C GLU A 98 -20.00 10.04 -12.45
N LYS A 99 -20.95 10.00 -11.49
CA LYS A 99 -21.54 11.20 -10.92
C LYS A 99 -21.32 11.23 -9.41
N TYR A 100 -20.59 12.20 -8.93
CA TYR A 100 -20.32 12.40 -7.51
C TYR A 100 -21.46 13.16 -6.86
N ILE A 101 -22.42 12.44 -6.27
CA ILE A 101 -23.58 13.01 -5.57
C ILE A 101 -23.13 13.64 -4.25
N LYS A 102 -22.17 13.01 -3.58
CA LYS A 102 -21.56 13.50 -2.33
C LYS A 102 -20.05 13.47 -2.46
N GLU A 103 -19.43 14.60 -2.12
CA GLU A 103 -17.99 14.77 -2.16
C GLU A 103 -17.26 13.77 -1.25
N GLY A 104 -16.13 13.24 -1.68
CA GLY A 104 -15.33 12.26 -0.94
C GLY A 104 -15.93 10.85 -0.83
N GLN A 105 -17.13 10.61 -1.38
CA GLN A 105 -17.77 9.30 -1.43
C GLN A 105 -17.56 8.64 -2.80
N LEU A 106 -17.95 7.36 -2.90
CA LEU A 106 -17.95 6.65 -4.19
C LEU A 106 -19.02 7.28 -5.11
N PRO A 107 -18.75 7.39 -6.42
CA PRO A 107 -19.70 7.91 -7.39
C PRO A 107 -20.84 6.91 -7.65
N SER A 108 -21.97 7.43 -8.09
CA SER A 108 -22.96 6.64 -8.81
C SER A 108 -22.51 6.44 -10.27
N CYS A 109 -22.81 5.27 -10.83
CA CYS A 109 -22.43 4.92 -12.19
C CYS A 109 -23.64 4.90 -13.11
N GLU A 110 -23.49 5.49 -14.30
CA GLU A 110 -24.42 5.40 -15.42
C GLU A 110 -23.77 4.60 -16.55
N PHE A 111 -24.49 3.62 -17.11
CA PHE A 111 -23.94 2.68 -18.08
C PHE A 111 -24.59 2.77 -19.47
N ASP A 112 -25.75 3.40 -19.56
CA ASP A 112 -26.52 3.44 -20.79
C ASP A 112 -26.01 4.54 -21.73
N SER A 113 -25.82 4.19 -22.99
CA SER A 113 -25.37 5.13 -24.04
C SER A 113 -24.07 5.85 -23.70
N VAL A 114 -23.12 5.13 -23.10
CA VAL A 114 -21.82 5.66 -22.71
C VAL A 114 -20.76 5.25 -23.71
N SER A 115 -20.07 6.22 -24.28
CA SER A 115 -18.93 6.00 -25.18
C SER A 115 -17.65 5.70 -24.40
N ILE A 116 -16.62 5.22 -25.12
CA ILE A 116 -15.28 5.07 -24.53
C ILE A 116 -14.72 6.43 -24.09
N TYR A 117 -15.00 7.51 -24.80
CA TYR A 117 -14.52 8.85 -24.45
C TYR A 117 -15.13 9.35 -23.15
N ASP A 118 -16.42 9.11 -22.90
CA ASP A 118 -17.06 9.38 -21.60
C ASP A 118 -16.36 8.63 -20.46
N ASP A 119 -15.97 7.37 -20.71
CA ASP A 119 -15.24 6.56 -19.70
C ASP A 119 -13.84 7.09 -19.44
N LEU A 120 -13.17 7.63 -20.45
CA LEU A 120 -11.84 8.22 -20.30
C LEU A 120 -11.88 9.51 -19.47
N GLU A 121 -12.89 10.37 -19.67
CA GLU A 121 -13.00 11.66 -18.98
C GLU A 121 -13.28 11.56 -17.47
N ARG A 122 -13.83 10.43 -16.98
CA ARG A 122 -14.03 10.20 -15.54
C ARG A 122 -12.75 9.78 -14.80
N ARG A 123 -11.66 9.50 -15.51
CA ARG A 123 -10.40 9.03 -14.93
C ARG A 123 -9.68 10.12 -14.15
N ASP A 124 -8.60 9.75 -13.49
CA ASP A 124 -7.87 10.64 -12.60
C ASP A 124 -7.05 11.71 -13.35
N PHE A 125 -6.27 11.29 -14.37
CA PHE A 125 -5.35 12.14 -15.12
C PHE A 125 -5.44 11.87 -16.62
N THR A 126 -5.20 12.90 -17.43
CA THR A 126 -5.20 12.80 -18.92
C THR A 126 -4.24 11.72 -19.43
N ILE A 127 -3.08 11.63 -18.82
CA ILE A 127 -2.03 10.64 -19.10
C ILE A 127 -2.47 9.18 -18.84
N ASN A 128 -3.50 8.97 -18.02
CA ASN A 128 -4.15 7.69 -17.77
C ASN A 128 -5.45 7.51 -18.56
N ALA A 129 -5.82 8.49 -19.38
CA ALA A 129 -7.05 8.49 -20.18
C ALA A 129 -6.75 8.24 -21.67
N ILE A 130 -5.85 7.32 -21.94
CA ILE A 130 -5.47 6.89 -23.28
C ILE A 130 -6.09 5.53 -23.52
N ALA A 131 -6.57 5.32 -24.75
CA ALA A 131 -7.20 4.07 -25.16
C ALA A 131 -6.71 3.61 -26.54
N THR A 132 -6.72 2.29 -26.73
CA THR A 132 -6.53 1.63 -28.02
C THR A 132 -7.58 0.55 -28.19
N SER A 133 -8.11 0.38 -29.41
CA SER A 133 -9.05 -0.70 -29.70
C SER A 133 -8.31 -2.03 -29.83
N ILE A 134 -8.82 -3.08 -29.20
CA ILE A 134 -8.24 -4.42 -29.39
C ILE A 134 -8.49 -4.95 -30.81
N ALA A 135 -9.49 -4.43 -31.53
CA ALA A 135 -9.77 -4.80 -32.92
C ALA A 135 -8.69 -4.30 -33.90
N SER A 136 -7.93 -3.27 -33.52
CA SER A 136 -6.81 -2.72 -34.29
C SER A 136 -5.47 -3.45 -34.02
N CYS A 137 -5.51 -4.56 -33.27
CA CYS A 137 -4.31 -5.32 -32.93
C CYS A 137 -3.80 -6.11 -34.15
N GLU A 138 -2.68 -5.69 -34.72
CA GLU A 138 -1.97 -6.45 -35.70
C GLU A 138 -0.65 -6.98 -35.13
N GLY A 139 -0.64 -8.30 -34.91
CA GLY A 139 0.58 -8.95 -34.44
C GLY A 139 1.10 -8.43 -33.07
N GLY A 140 0.24 -7.92 -32.18
CA GLY A 140 0.63 -7.35 -30.86
C GLY A 140 1.02 -5.87 -30.93
N ILE A 141 0.78 -5.19 -32.04
CA ILE A 141 0.94 -3.74 -32.17
C ILE A 141 -0.43 -3.10 -32.16
N PHE A 142 -0.59 -2.05 -31.34
CA PHE A 142 -1.81 -1.25 -31.19
C PHE A 142 -1.52 0.21 -31.49
N SER A 143 -2.50 0.90 -32.06
CA SER A 143 -2.47 2.36 -32.19
C SER A 143 -3.52 3.01 -31.29
N THR A 144 -3.25 4.21 -30.80
CA THR A 144 -4.27 5.01 -30.09
C THR A 144 -5.49 5.20 -31.00
N LEU A 145 -6.66 5.41 -30.39
CA LEU A 145 -7.86 5.78 -31.13
C LEU A 145 -7.59 7.04 -31.98
N GLU A 146 -8.17 7.10 -33.18
CA GLU A 146 -7.95 8.21 -34.12
C GLU A 146 -8.35 9.56 -33.52
N ASP A 147 -9.47 9.60 -32.79
CA ASP A 147 -10.02 10.79 -32.17
C ASP A 147 -9.47 11.05 -30.75
N MET A 148 -8.35 10.42 -30.35
CA MET A 148 -7.71 10.75 -29.08
C MET A 148 -7.25 12.20 -29.06
N PRO A 149 -7.60 12.98 -28.02
CA PRO A 149 -7.15 14.38 -27.93
C PRO A 149 -5.62 14.45 -27.96
N GLU A 150 -5.07 15.24 -28.87
CA GLU A 150 -3.62 15.42 -29.02
C GLU A 150 -2.97 15.90 -27.72
N SER A 151 -3.71 16.70 -26.93
CA SER A 151 -3.25 17.16 -25.61
C SER A 151 -2.97 16.02 -24.63
N TYR A 152 -3.73 14.91 -24.67
CA TYR A 152 -3.49 13.75 -23.77
C TYR A 152 -2.23 12.99 -24.19
N LEU A 153 -2.01 12.87 -25.51
CA LEU A 153 -0.80 12.25 -26.04
C LEU A 153 0.44 13.07 -25.69
N LYS A 154 0.32 14.42 -25.80
CA LYS A 154 1.38 15.33 -25.39
C LYS A 154 1.65 15.25 -23.88
N ASP A 155 0.61 15.22 -23.04
CA ASP A 155 0.77 15.04 -21.61
C ASP A 155 1.51 13.73 -21.29
N LEU A 156 1.27 12.64 -22.04
CA LEU A 156 2.00 11.37 -21.94
C LEU A 156 3.48 11.51 -22.31
N GLU A 157 3.79 12.16 -23.41
CA GLU A 157 5.14 12.40 -23.94
C GLU A 157 5.96 13.26 -22.95
N ASP A 158 5.37 14.35 -22.49
CA ASP A 158 6.00 15.35 -21.61
C ASP A 158 5.99 14.91 -20.13
N LYS A 159 5.34 13.79 -19.78
CA LYS A 159 5.07 13.37 -18.39
C LYS A 159 4.36 14.44 -17.57
N ASN A 160 3.39 15.13 -18.18
CA ASN A 160 2.65 16.24 -17.59
C ASN A 160 1.39 15.72 -16.87
N TRP A 161 1.38 15.74 -15.53
CA TRP A 161 0.26 15.25 -14.73
C TRP A 161 -0.86 16.27 -14.66
N LYS A 162 -1.90 16.04 -15.46
CA LYS A 162 -3.03 16.94 -15.63
C LYS A 162 -4.33 16.26 -15.23
N VAL A 163 -5.09 16.90 -14.32
CA VAL A 163 -6.48 16.53 -14.01
C VAL A 163 -7.44 17.10 -15.06
N PHE A 164 -8.62 16.51 -15.20
CA PHE A 164 -9.61 16.96 -16.17
C PHE A 164 -10.23 18.32 -15.80
N HIS A 165 -10.36 18.61 -14.51
CA HIS A 165 -10.96 19.84 -13.99
C HIS A 165 -10.53 20.13 -12.54
N ASN A 166 -10.70 21.37 -12.11
CA ASN A 166 -10.30 21.87 -10.79
C ASN A 166 -11.01 21.18 -9.60
N ASN A 167 -12.10 20.45 -9.82
CA ASN A 167 -12.82 19.70 -8.76
C ASN A 167 -12.31 18.26 -8.57
N SER A 168 -11.38 17.80 -9.36
CA SER A 168 -10.94 16.40 -9.39
C SER A 168 -10.58 15.84 -8.00
N PHE A 169 -9.84 16.59 -7.19
CA PHE A 169 -9.48 16.19 -5.82
C PHE A 169 -10.58 16.42 -4.77
N ILE A 170 -11.61 17.20 -5.11
CA ILE A 170 -12.81 17.37 -4.29
C ILE A 170 -13.75 16.18 -4.51
N GLU A 171 -13.91 15.73 -5.74
CA GLU A 171 -14.69 14.54 -6.07
C GLU A 171 -14.10 13.30 -5.46
N ASP A 172 -12.81 13.08 -5.67
CA ASP A 172 -12.08 11.96 -5.10
C ASP A 172 -10.71 12.36 -4.53
N PRO A 173 -10.63 12.67 -3.23
CA PRO A 173 -9.37 13.02 -2.59
C PRO A 173 -8.30 11.92 -2.63
N THR A 174 -8.67 10.63 -2.84
CA THR A 174 -7.67 9.56 -2.95
C THR A 174 -6.79 9.69 -4.20
N ARG A 175 -7.22 10.49 -5.19
CA ARG A 175 -6.39 10.87 -6.34
C ARG A 175 -5.09 11.60 -5.92
N LEU A 176 -5.03 12.20 -4.72
CA LEU A 176 -3.79 12.81 -4.18
C LEU A 176 -2.70 11.76 -3.96
N ILE A 177 -3.03 10.62 -3.32
CA ILE A 177 -2.07 9.52 -3.12
C ILE A 177 -1.70 8.90 -4.48
N ARG A 178 -2.66 8.77 -5.39
CA ARG A 178 -2.42 8.26 -6.75
C ARG A 178 -1.45 9.18 -7.51
N LEU A 179 -1.65 10.50 -7.44
CA LEU A 179 -0.76 11.49 -8.03
C LEU A 179 0.66 11.36 -7.48
N TYR A 180 0.78 11.34 -6.14
CA TYR A 180 2.05 11.16 -5.46
C TYR A 180 2.76 9.88 -5.92
N ARG A 181 2.06 8.74 -5.92
CA ARG A 181 2.58 7.45 -6.35
C ARG A 181 3.11 7.50 -7.78
N TYR A 182 2.34 8.03 -8.69
CA TYR A 182 2.73 8.11 -10.10
C TYR A 182 3.91 9.04 -10.31
N ARG A 183 3.93 10.21 -9.71
CA ARG A 183 5.04 11.16 -9.83
C ARG A 183 6.32 10.66 -9.16
N PHE A 184 6.21 10.05 -8.00
CA PHE A 184 7.37 9.47 -7.30
C PHE A 184 8.08 8.42 -8.17
N LEU A 185 7.31 7.58 -8.87
CA LEU A 185 7.84 6.50 -9.71
C LEU A 185 8.31 6.97 -11.09
N ASN A 186 7.65 7.96 -11.65
CA ASN A 186 7.81 8.31 -13.06
C ASN A 186 8.46 9.68 -13.28
N GLY A 187 8.54 10.50 -12.23
CA GLY A 187 8.84 11.92 -12.39
C GLY A 187 7.71 12.68 -13.09
N GLY A 188 8.08 13.79 -13.68
CA GLY A 188 7.17 14.64 -14.44
C GLY A 188 6.61 15.80 -13.62
N ASP A 189 6.03 16.76 -14.33
CA ASP A 189 5.58 18.04 -13.80
C ASP A 189 4.06 18.08 -13.63
N LEU A 190 3.59 19.04 -12.82
CA LEU A 190 2.17 19.32 -12.67
C LEU A 190 1.73 20.39 -13.66
N ASP A 191 0.65 20.12 -14.38
CA ASP A 191 -0.05 21.11 -15.16
C ASP A 191 -0.64 22.22 -14.26
N LYS A 192 -0.87 23.41 -14.85
CA LYS A 192 -1.43 24.56 -14.14
C LYS A 192 -2.78 24.26 -13.48
N ILE A 193 -3.66 23.51 -14.18
CA ILE A 193 -4.99 23.14 -13.65
C ILE A 193 -4.83 22.23 -12.43
N THR A 194 -3.90 21.28 -12.46
CA THR A 194 -3.60 20.38 -11.35
C THR A 194 -3.06 21.15 -10.15
N LEU A 195 -2.12 22.08 -10.37
CA LEU A 195 -1.61 22.97 -9.32
C LEU A 195 -2.70 23.82 -8.68
N GLU A 196 -3.61 24.36 -9.48
CA GLU A 196 -4.77 25.12 -8.98
C GLU A 196 -5.74 24.23 -8.19
N ALA A 197 -5.99 23.01 -8.68
CA ALA A 197 -6.85 22.05 -8.00
C ALA A 197 -6.29 21.63 -6.62
N LEU A 198 -4.96 21.44 -6.48
CA LEU A 198 -4.31 21.15 -5.21
C LEU A 198 -4.45 22.28 -4.18
N LYS A 199 -4.45 23.52 -4.61
CA LYS A 199 -4.54 24.71 -3.75
C LYS A 199 -5.95 24.97 -3.20
N ARG A 200 -6.97 24.25 -3.68
CA ARG A 200 -8.35 24.46 -3.23
C ARG A 200 -8.54 24.02 -1.80
N ARG A 201 -8.86 24.98 -0.90
CA ARG A 201 -9.08 24.73 0.54
C ARG A 201 -10.07 23.59 0.81
N LYS A 202 -11.11 23.48 0.00
CA LYS A 202 -12.16 22.47 0.12
C LYS A 202 -11.63 21.02 0.04
N VAL A 203 -10.50 20.78 -0.64
CA VAL A 203 -9.86 19.46 -0.72
C VAL A 203 -9.56 18.90 0.66
N LYS A 204 -9.03 19.73 1.58
CA LYS A 204 -8.71 19.31 2.97
C LYS A 204 -9.95 18.91 3.75
N ASP A 205 -11.06 19.62 3.55
CA ASP A 205 -12.30 19.35 4.27
C ASP A 205 -12.95 18.07 3.77
N VAL A 206 -12.98 17.87 2.44
CA VAL A 206 -13.56 16.67 1.83
C VAL A 206 -12.69 15.43 2.08
N ALA A 207 -11.38 15.56 2.11
CA ALA A 207 -10.47 14.46 2.43
C ALA A 207 -10.76 13.82 3.79
N LYS A 208 -11.31 14.59 4.74
CA LYS A 208 -11.74 14.08 6.06
C LYS A 208 -12.98 13.19 6.00
N LEU A 209 -13.75 13.28 4.91
CA LEU A 209 -15.00 12.51 4.71
C LEU A 209 -14.74 11.18 4.01
N VAL A 210 -13.55 10.99 3.44
CA VAL A 210 -13.18 9.74 2.76
C VAL A 210 -13.05 8.61 3.77
N ALA A 211 -13.67 7.48 3.47
CA ALA A 211 -13.59 6.28 4.30
C ALA A 211 -12.12 5.81 4.44
N PRO A 212 -11.67 5.46 5.67
CA PRO A 212 -10.27 5.07 5.92
C PRO A 212 -9.78 3.92 5.04
N GLU A 213 -10.65 2.97 4.69
CA GLU A 213 -10.33 1.83 3.82
C GLU A 213 -9.91 2.26 2.41
N ARG A 214 -10.47 3.37 1.90
CA ARG A 214 -10.09 3.91 0.59
C ARG A 214 -8.65 4.45 0.60
N TRP A 215 -8.28 5.17 1.66
CA TRP A 215 -6.90 5.61 1.88
C TRP A 215 -5.96 4.42 2.00
N ARG A 216 -6.33 3.43 2.82
CA ARG A 216 -5.55 2.21 3.00
C ARG A 216 -5.26 1.50 1.68
N ASN A 217 -6.26 1.36 0.81
CA ASN A 217 -6.12 0.67 -0.47
C ASN A 217 -5.09 1.36 -1.38
N GLU A 218 -5.06 2.69 -1.41
CA GLU A 218 -4.04 3.42 -2.17
C GLU A 218 -2.65 3.37 -1.51
N ILE A 219 -2.59 3.38 -0.16
CA ILE A 219 -1.34 3.21 0.58
C ILE A 219 -0.73 1.82 0.35
N LEU A 220 -1.54 0.76 0.31
CA LEU A 220 -1.06 -0.58 -0.01
C LEU A 220 -0.36 -0.62 -1.37
N LYS A 221 -0.91 0.03 -2.39
CA LYS A 221 -0.27 0.15 -3.71
C LYS A 221 1.06 0.91 -3.65
N LEU A 222 1.15 1.99 -2.85
CA LEU A 222 2.43 2.69 -2.61
C LEU A 222 3.48 1.73 -2.07
N VAL A 223 3.12 0.98 -1.04
CA VAL A 223 4.02 0.07 -0.33
C VAL A 223 4.46 -1.10 -1.23
N GLU A 224 3.55 -1.67 -2.02
CA GLU A 224 3.87 -2.70 -3.01
C GLU A 224 4.92 -2.23 -4.03
N GLU A 225 4.90 -0.94 -4.38
CA GLU A 225 5.88 -0.31 -5.25
C GLU A 225 7.14 0.19 -4.51
N GLY A 226 7.24 -0.07 -3.20
CA GLY A 226 8.42 0.27 -2.37
C GLY A 226 8.43 1.69 -1.81
N ILE A 227 7.30 2.40 -1.88
CA ILE A 227 7.17 3.76 -1.35
C ILE A 227 6.64 3.68 0.08
N SER A 228 7.45 4.02 1.06
CA SER A 228 7.13 3.87 2.49
C SER A 228 6.95 5.20 3.26
N PHE A 229 6.95 6.34 2.58
CA PHE A 229 6.81 7.66 3.19
C PHE A 229 6.24 8.68 2.20
N LEU A 230 5.88 9.87 2.69
CA LEU A 230 5.47 11.01 1.88
C LEU A 230 6.63 12.01 1.79
N ASP A 231 7.26 12.10 0.62
CA ASP A 231 8.38 13.02 0.37
C ASP A 231 7.87 14.45 0.20
N PRO A 232 8.26 15.41 1.07
CA PRO A 232 7.79 16.79 1.01
C PRO A 232 8.30 17.59 -0.19
N SER A 233 9.15 17.01 -1.04
CA SER A 233 9.51 17.63 -2.32
C SER A 233 8.37 17.63 -3.34
N PHE A 234 7.28 16.87 -3.07
CA PHE A 234 6.08 16.80 -3.89
C PHE A 234 4.93 17.60 -3.26
N GLU A 235 4.30 18.48 -4.01
CA GLU A 235 3.21 19.36 -3.55
C GLU A 235 2.02 18.57 -2.97
N GLU A 236 1.64 17.48 -3.61
CA GLU A 236 0.57 16.59 -3.15
C GLU A 236 0.94 15.86 -1.86
N ALA A 237 2.22 15.52 -1.65
CA ALA A 237 2.68 14.92 -0.41
C ALA A 237 2.63 15.93 0.75
N VAL A 238 3.01 17.17 0.53
CA VAL A 238 2.86 18.26 1.51
C VAL A 238 1.40 18.44 1.89
N LEU A 239 0.49 18.44 0.91
CA LEU A 239 -0.94 18.53 1.15
C LEU A 239 -1.48 17.33 1.96
N LEU A 240 -1.05 16.10 1.65
CA LEU A 240 -1.41 14.90 2.38
C LEU A 240 -0.91 14.95 3.83
N GLN A 241 0.33 15.39 4.05
CA GLN A 241 0.89 15.57 5.40
C GLN A 241 0.06 16.55 6.23
N ASP A 242 -0.38 17.66 5.63
CA ASP A 242 -1.22 18.65 6.29
C ASP A 242 -2.65 18.13 6.57
N ILE A 243 -3.24 17.37 5.64
CA ILE A 243 -4.56 16.73 5.83
C ILE A 243 -4.55 15.78 7.03
N PHE A 244 -3.51 14.97 7.16
CA PHE A 244 -3.43 13.93 8.20
C PHE A 244 -2.78 14.41 9.50
N GLN A 245 -2.24 15.61 9.53
CA GLN A 245 -1.73 16.26 10.75
C GLN A 245 -0.75 15.40 11.54
N GLY A 246 0.31 14.94 10.89
CA GLY A 246 1.35 14.15 11.52
C GLY A 246 2.74 14.74 11.31
N LYS A 247 3.69 14.35 12.16
CA LYS A 247 5.10 14.68 11.98
C LYS A 247 5.73 13.62 11.06
N TRP A 248 5.84 13.91 9.78
CA TRP A 248 6.32 12.97 8.77
C TRP A 248 7.84 12.98 8.68
N THR A 249 8.42 11.80 8.61
CA THR A 249 9.86 11.59 8.46
C THR A 249 10.12 10.66 7.28
N LYS A 250 11.37 10.56 6.83
CA LYS A 250 11.75 9.57 5.83
C LYS A 250 11.36 8.17 6.31
N GLY A 251 10.71 7.40 5.46
CA GLY A 251 10.28 6.03 5.79
C GLY A 251 11.46 5.05 5.82
N PHE A 252 11.21 3.89 6.34
CA PHE A 252 12.20 2.85 6.67
C PHE A 252 12.46 1.84 5.55
N GLY A 253 12.29 2.16 4.30
CA GLY A 253 12.69 1.33 3.16
C GLY A 253 12.07 -0.08 3.03
N PHE A 254 11.25 -0.52 3.98
CA PHE A 254 10.58 -1.82 3.94
C PHE A 254 9.31 -1.79 3.12
N LYS A 255 9.05 -2.81 2.32
CA LYS A 255 7.77 -3.02 1.63
C LYS A 255 6.69 -3.49 2.61
N SER A 256 6.35 -2.66 3.57
CA SER A 256 5.36 -2.93 4.61
C SER A 256 4.49 -1.70 4.88
N ILE A 257 3.18 -1.92 5.02
CA ILE A 257 2.25 -0.85 5.39
C ILE A 257 2.58 -0.24 6.77
N LEU A 258 3.19 -1.02 7.66
CA LEU A 258 3.66 -0.55 8.95
C LEU A 258 4.82 0.45 8.78
N SER A 259 5.69 0.25 7.78
CA SER A 259 6.76 1.19 7.45
C SER A 259 6.19 2.54 6.99
N PHE A 260 5.13 2.52 6.17
CA PHE A 260 4.45 3.75 5.77
C PHE A 260 3.84 4.48 6.97
N TYR A 261 3.07 3.78 7.80
CA TYR A 261 2.47 4.40 8.99
C TYR A 261 3.53 4.92 9.97
N SER A 262 4.63 4.19 10.16
CA SER A 262 5.73 4.59 11.04
C SER A 262 6.52 5.82 10.57
N SER A 263 6.34 6.24 9.31
CA SER A 263 6.89 7.51 8.82
C SER A 263 6.17 8.74 9.41
N CYS A 264 4.95 8.57 9.90
CA CYS A 264 4.18 9.59 10.62
C CYS A 264 4.39 9.42 12.13
N ARG A 265 5.04 10.39 12.78
CA ARG A 265 5.43 10.36 14.20
C ARG A 265 4.83 11.50 15.00
N GLY A 266 5.05 11.49 16.31
CA GLY A 266 4.57 12.50 17.24
C GLY A 266 3.27 12.10 17.94
N PRO A 267 2.78 12.90 18.90
CA PRO A 267 1.64 12.56 19.74
C PRO A 267 0.34 12.36 18.96
N ASP A 268 0.19 13.01 17.81
CA ASP A 268 -1.00 12.93 16.95
C ASP A 268 -0.95 11.77 15.95
N ALA A 269 0.19 11.07 15.84
CA ALA A 269 0.38 9.99 14.88
C ALA A 269 -0.67 8.87 14.95
N PRO A 270 -1.10 8.37 16.14
CA PRO A 270 -2.14 7.33 16.21
C PRO A 270 -3.46 7.75 15.58
N PHE A 271 -3.81 9.03 15.67
CA PHE A 271 -5.02 9.58 15.04
C PHE A 271 -4.85 9.64 13.51
N ALA A 272 -3.69 10.08 13.02
CA ALA A 272 -3.35 10.06 11.60
C ALA A 272 -3.37 8.62 11.03
N TRP A 273 -2.78 7.65 11.73
CA TRP A 273 -2.78 6.24 11.32
C TRP A 273 -4.19 5.67 11.20
N ALA A 274 -5.05 5.93 12.18
CA ALA A 274 -6.44 5.48 12.13
C ALA A 274 -7.20 6.09 10.95
N ARG A 275 -7.00 7.37 10.67
CA ARG A 275 -7.61 8.07 9.52
C ARG A 275 -7.10 7.53 8.17
N LEU A 276 -5.87 7.07 8.11
CA LEU A 276 -5.26 6.43 6.96
C LEU A 276 -5.61 4.93 6.85
N GLY A 277 -6.50 4.43 7.69
CA GLY A 277 -7.00 3.06 7.65
C GLY A 277 -6.12 2.02 8.34
N ALA A 278 -5.22 2.43 9.24
CA ALA A 278 -4.47 1.48 10.06
C ALA A 278 -5.40 0.70 10.99
N ARG A 279 -5.21 -0.61 11.06
CA ARG A 279 -5.98 -1.51 11.93
C ARG A 279 -5.49 -1.42 13.38
N LYS A 280 -6.34 -1.77 14.35
CA LYS A 280 -6.00 -1.70 15.77
C LYS A 280 -4.73 -2.47 16.15
N ASN A 281 -4.51 -3.65 15.58
CA ASN A 281 -3.30 -4.44 15.79
C ASN A 281 -2.06 -3.78 15.18
N GLU A 282 -2.19 -3.14 14.01
CA GLU A 282 -1.10 -2.38 13.36
C GLU A 282 -0.72 -1.15 14.18
N ILE A 283 -1.71 -0.37 14.65
CA ILE A 283 -1.49 0.77 15.55
C ILE A 283 -0.76 0.30 16.82
N LYS A 284 -1.21 -0.80 17.44
CA LYS A 284 -0.56 -1.36 18.60
C LYS A 284 0.89 -1.75 18.33
N ALA A 285 1.16 -2.36 17.16
CA ALA A 285 2.48 -2.81 16.77
C ALA A 285 3.51 -1.67 16.59
N ILE A 286 3.05 -0.49 16.14
CA ILE A 286 3.93 0.67 15.89
C ILE A 286 3.83 1.74 16.99
N MET A 287 2.95 1.59 17.96
CA MET A 287 2.75 2.57 19.05
C MET A 287 4.05 2.98 19.76
N PRO A 288 5.01 2.08 20.04
CA PRO A 288 6.26 2.47 20.69
C PRO A 288 7.09 3.52 19.94
N ILE A 289 6.88 3.67 18.61
CA ILE A 289 7.59 4.68 17.78
C ILE A 289 7.38 6.11 18.28
N ILE A 290 6.23 6.41 18.86
CA ILE A 290 5.92 7.74 19.40
C ILE A 290 6.51 7.98 20.79
N SER A 291 7.10 6.96 21.42
CA SER A 291 7.78 7.12 22.70
C SER A 291 8.97 8.07 22.58
N PRO A 292 9.18 8.99 23.54
CA PRO A 292 10.36 9.84 23.54
C PRO A 292 11.69 9.08 23.56
N SER A 293 11.69 7.84 24.06
CA SER A 293 12.86 6.96 24.11
C SER A 293 13.09 6.10 22.89
N PHE A 294 12.29 6.24 21.83
CA PHE A 294 12.46 5.50 20.57
C PHE A 294 13.21 6.35 19.52
N PRO A 295 14.27 5.88 18.87
CA PRO A 295 15.11 4.69 19.02
C PRO A 295 16.42 4.97 19.80
N GLU A 296 16.39 5.87 20.80
CA GLU A 296 17.57 6.29 21.54
C GLU A 296 18.00 5.22 22.56
N PHE A 297 18.68 4.17 22.07
CA PHE A 297 19.46 3.32 22.95
C PHE A 297 20.79 4.02 23.21
N ASP A 298 20.97 4.50 24.42
CA ASP A 298 22.32 4.86 24.91
C ASP A 298 23.18 3.60 24.96
N GLN A 299 24.46 3.70 24.58
CA GLN A 299 25.45 2.62 24.66
C GLN A 299 25.57 2.04 26.08
N ASN A 300 25.16 2.80 27.08
CA ASN A 300 25.17 2.44 28.52
C ASN A 300 23.90 1.70 28.98
N TRP A 301 22.95 1.38 28.13
CA TRP A 301 21.78 0.61 28.54
C TRP A 301 22.18 -0.81 28.92
N ASP A 302 21.82 -1.21 30.15
CA ASP A 302 21.90 -2.60 30.54
C ASP A 302 20.77 -3.42 29.86
N LEU A 303 21.00 -4.73 29.71
CA LEU A 303 20.04 -5.60 29.03
C LEU A 303 18.69 -5.69 29.76
N SER A 304 18.69 -5.46 31.08
CA SER A 304 17.46 -5.44 31.90
C SER A 304 16.58 -4.23 31.59
N LYS A 305 17.16 -3.07 31.27
CA LYS A 305 16.38 -1.90 30.80
C LYS A 305 15.82 -2.15 29.41
N MET A 306 16.63 -2.80 28.53
CA MET A 306 16.19 -3.18 27.20
C MET A 306 15.01 -4.16 27.25
N ASP A 307 15.02 -5.15 28.15
CA ASP A 307 13.93 -6.12 28.31
C ASP A 307 12.60 -5.43 28.65
N ASN A 308 12.61 -4.47 29.58
CA ASN A 308 11.39 -3.72 29.93
C ASN A 308 10.81 -2.93 28.74
N LEU A 309 11.65 -2.45 27.82
CA LEU A 309 11.20 -1.67 26.67
C LEU A 309 10.80 -2.59 25.50
N ILE A 310 11.62 -3.58 25.19
CA ILE A 310 11.53 -4.39 23.95
C ILE A 310 10.51 -5.52 24.10
N ASP A 311 10.19 -5.96 25.32
CA ASP A 311 9.24 -7.06 25.54
C ASP A 311 7.85 -6.82 24.92
N SER A 312 7.46 -5.57 24.77
CA SER A 312 6.20 -5.17 24.13
C SER A 312 6.31 -4.93 22.62
N TRP A 313 7.52 -5.00 22.05
CA TRP A 313 7.74 -4.69 20.64
C TRP A 313 7.33 -5.85 19.75
N SER A 314 6.82 -5.49 18.56
CA SER A 314 6.61 -6.46 17.48
C SER A 314 7.94 -6.77 16.79
N ASP A 315 8.01 -7.94 16.12
CA ASP A 315 9.17 -8.31 15.30
C ASP A 315 9.49 -7.20 14.28
N PHE A 316 8.47 -6.57 13.72
CA PHE A 316 8.62 -5.41 12.83
C PHE A 316 9.41 -4.27 13.48
N LEU A 317 9.12 -3.92 14.74
CA LEU A 317 9.85 -2.85 15.44
C LEU A 317 11.29 -3.23 15.76
N ILE A 318 11.51 -4.50 16.08
CA ILE A 318 12.85 -5.04 16.30
C ILE A 318 13.66 -4.92 15.02
N ASP A 319 13.14 -5.39 13.90
CA ASP A 319 13.78 -5.27 12.59
C ASP A 319 14.03 -3.82 12.19
N LEU A 320 13.06 -2.94 12.49
CA LEU A 320 13.18 -1.52 12.24
C LEU A 320 14.40 -0.92 12.97
N VAL A 321 14.51 -1.16 14.28
CA VAL A 321 15.63 -0.65 15.09
C VAL A 321 16.95 -1.27 14.65
N MET A 322 16.97 -2.57 14.31
CA MET A 322 18.14 -3.25 13.81
C MET A 322 18.73 -2.60 12.54
N ASN A 323 17.87 -2.10 11.66
CA ASN A 323 18.29 -1.54 10.37
C ASN A 323 18.59 -0.03 10.41
N GLU A 324 17.96 0.70 11.33
CA GLU A 324 18.04 2.18 11.38
C GLU A 324 18.97 2.71 12.49
N SER A 325 19.43 1.83 13.37
CA SER A 325 20.26 2.25 14.51
C SER A 325 21.75 2.26 14.17
N THR A 326 22.53 2.89 15.05
CA THR A 326 24.00 2.84 14.97
C THR A 326 24.51 1.40 15.12
N LYS A 327 25.72 1.12 14.61
CA LYS A 327 26.34 -0.20 14.77
C LYS A 327 26.41 -0.65 16.23
N ALA A 328 26.65 0.28 17.16
CA ALA A 328 26.70 0.01 18.60
C ALA A 328 25.32 -0.41 19.14
N THR A 329 24.25 0.30 18.82
CA THR A 329 22.88 -0.04 19.19
C THR A 329 22.46 -1.37 18.61
N THR A 330 22.77 -1.63 17.33
CA THR A 330 22.48 -2.89 16.65
C THR A 330 23.21 -4.08 17.31
N ALA A 331 24.49 -3.91 17.69
CA ALA A 331 25.25 -4.92 18.40
C ALA A 331 24.64 -5.25 19.76
N LYS A 332 24.24 -4.20 20.52
CA LYS A 332 23.62 -4.37 21.83
C LYS A 332 22.23 -5.02 21.76
N LEU A 333 21.44 -4.68 20.73
CA LEU A 333 20.15 -5.31 20.49
C LEU A 333 20.31 -6.79 20.09
N LYS A 334 21.33 -7.15 19.31
CA LYS A 334 21.66 -8.55 19.02
C LYS A 334 22.01 -9.31 20.27
N GLU A 335 22.91 -8.78 21.11
CA GLU A 335 23.27 -9.37 22.41
C GLU A 335 22.03 -9.66 23.26
N TYR A 336 21.12 -8.69 23.35
CA TYR A 336 19.84 -8.88 24.07
C TYR A 336 18.96 -9.99 23.44
N LEU A 337 18.79 -9.99 22.12
CA LEU A 337 17.95 -10.97 21.43
C LEU A 337 18.52 -12.38 21.49
N ASP A 338 19.83 -12.53 21.42
CA ASP A 338 20.49 -13.83 21.51
C ASP A 338 20.36 -14.38 22.94
N LEU A 339 20.65 -13.59 23.96
CA LEU A 339 20.43 -14.00 25.35
C LEU A 339 18.95 -14.32 25.62
N ARG A 340 18.01 -13.55 25.06
CA ARG A 340 16.57 -13.82 25.21
C ARG A 340 16.14 -15.18 24.65
N LYS A 341 16.78 -15.66 23.56
CA LYS A 341 16.53 -16.98 22.96
C LYS A 341 17.07 -18.12 23.82
N GLU A 342 18.14 -17.87 24.58
CA GLU A 342 18.78 -18.87 25.45
C GLU A 342 18.00 -19.07 26.77
N ILE A 343 17.08 -18.18 27.14
CA ILE A 343 16.32 -18.27 28.38
C ILE A 343 15.32 -19.41 28.33
N GLU A 344 15.58 -20.48 29.09
CA GLU A 344 14.72 -21.65 29.23
C GLU A 344 13.78 -21.49 30.44
N LEU A 345 12.70 -20.75 30.30
CA LEU A 345 11.74 -20.53 31.39
C LEU A 345 11.08 -21.83 31.85
N PRO A 346 10.99 -22.06 33.19
CA PRO A 346 10.29 -23.23 33.71
C PRO A 346 8.79 -23.15 33.46
N SER A 347 8.16 -24.29 33.25
CA SER A 347 6.71 -24.44 33.09
C SER A 347 5.96 -24.08 34.39
N GLY A 348 4.69 -23.72 34.27
CA GLY A 348 3.85 -23.43 35.43
C GLY A 348 3.72 -24.61 36.41
N ASN A 349 3.92 -25.88 35.96
CA ASN A 349 3.90 -27.04 36.81
C ASN A 349 5.22 -27.19 37.59
N GLU A 350 6.35 -26.95 36.94
CA GLU A 350 7.67 -26.96 37.63
C GLU A 350 7.74 -25.87 38.69
N MET A 351 7.22 -24.66 38.39
CA MET A 351 7.13 -23.58 39.39
C MET A 351 6.24 -23.94 40.60
N LYS A 352 5.15 -24.71 40.36
CA LYS A 352 4.29 -25.17 41.47
C LYS A 352 5.00 -26.15 42.38
N LEU A 353 5.92 -26.97 41.88
CA LEU A 353 6.72 -27.95 42.65
C LEU A 353 7.62 -27.21 43.65
N ILE A 354 8.15 -26.06 43.30
CA ILE A 354 8.95 -25.18 44.18
C ILE A 354 8.09 -24.17 44.98
N GLY A 355 6.79 -24.38 45.06
CA GLY A 355 5.89 -23.62 45.94
C GLY A 355 5.36 -22.31 45.33
N ILE A 356 5.72 -21.92 44.10
CA ILE A 356 5.29 -20.71 43.46
C ILE A 356 3.95 -20.91 42.71
N LYS A 357 2.87 -20.24 43.16
CA LYS A 357 1.51 -20.45 42.64
C LYS A 357 0.79 -19.13 42.29
N GLY A 358 -0.16 -19.21 41.40
CA GLY A 358 -1.08 -18.12 41.07
C GLY A 358 -0.36 -16.85 40.56
N ARG A 359 -0.75 -15.69 41.05
CA ARG A 359 -0.18 -14.39 40.62
C ARG A 359 1.33 -14.23 40.90
N ARG A 360 1.88 -15.00 41.84
CA ARG A 360 3.32 -14.99 42.15
C ARG A 360 4.17 -15.51 40.97
N ILE A 361 3.63 -16.40 40.13
CA ILE A 361 4.33 -16.92 38.95
C ILE A 361 4.82 -15.78 38.04
N GLY A 362 3.93 -14.89 37.61
CA GLY A 362 4.31 -13.77 36.73
C GLY A 362 5.33 -12.82 37.38
N HIS A 363 5.21 -12.59 38.68
CA HIS A 363 6.15 -11.76 39.42
C HIS A 363 7.55 -12.39 39.50
N CYS A 364 7.64 -13.68 39.78
CA CYS A 364 8.90 -14.40 39.86
C CYS A 364 9.56 -14.49 38.44
N LEU A 365 8.78 -14.75 37.39
CA LEU A 365 9.28 -14.74 36.02
C LEU A 365 9.89 -13.39 35.64
N SER A 366 9.24 -12.29 36.01
CA SER A 366 9.76 -10.94 35.75
C SER A 366 11.05 -10.66 36.56
N LYS A 367 11.13 -11.13 37.81
CA LYS A 367 12.33 -10.98 38.63
C LYS A 367 13.52 -11.77 38.09
N VAL A 368 13.31 -13.05 37.74
CA VAL A 368 14.40 -13.89 37.22
C VAL A 368 14.91 -13.43 35.86
N ARG A 369 14.02 -13.00 34.97
CA ARG A 369 14.47 -12.37 33.72
C ARG A 369 15.39 -11.19 33.94
N LYS A 370 15.04 -10.30 34.87
CA LYS A 370 15.92 -9.19 35.26
C LYS A 370 17.25 -9.64 35.85
N ALA A 371 17.25 -10.71 36.63
CA ALA A 371 18.48 -11.30 37.18
C ALA A 371 19.38 -11.86 36.09
N ILE A 372 18.81 -12.58 35.10
CA ILE A 372 19.53 -13.11 33.94
C ILE A 372 20.17 -11.96 33.14
N PHE A 373 19.39 -10.93 32.78
CA PHE A 373 19.91 -9.78 32.03
C PHE A 373 20.94 -8.93 32.81
N LYS A 374 21.07 -9.12 34.14
CA LYS A 374 22.11 -8.55 34.99
C LYS A 374 23.29 -9.48 35.21
N GLY A 375 23.28 -10.68 34.65
CA GLY A 375 24.31 -11.70 34.89
C GLY A 375 24.32 -12.28 36.31
N LEU A 376 23.19 -12.21 37.02
CA LEU A 376 23.02 -12.74 38.38
C LEU A 376 22.39 -14.14 38.40
N CYS A 377 21.94 -14.65 37.26
CA CYS A 377 21.37 -15.98 37.07
C CYS A 377 21.68 -16.41 35.64
N ASP A 378 22.09 -17.68 35.44
CA ASP A 378 22.26 -18.24 34.12
C ASP A 378 20.92 -18.53 33.43
N PRO A 379 20.86 -18.52 32.09
CA PRO A 379 19.61 -18.60 31.34
C PRO A 379 19.03 -20.04 31.28
N ASP A 380 19.75 -21.03 31.74
CA ASP A 380 19.30 -22.43 31.74
C ASP A 380 18.24 -22.70 32.84
N LYS A 381 17.40 -23.66 32.58
CA LYS A 381 16.24 -23.99 33.40
C LYS A 381 16.55 -24.32 34.86
N ASN A 382 17.64 -25.03 35.12
CA ASN A 382 18.00 -25.46 36.46
C ASN A 382 18.50 -24.28 37.29
N SER A 383 19.34 -23.44 36.72
CA SER A 383 19.81 -22.21 37.34
C SER A 383 18.66 -21.26 37.66
N ILE A 384 17.68 -21.18 36.77
CA ILE A 384 16.47 -20.39 36.96
C ILE A 384 15.63 -20.92 38.14
N LEU A 385 15.40 -22.22 38.22
CA LEU A 385 14.64 -22.82 39.31
C LEU A 385 15.33 -22.63 40.65
N ASN A 386 16.64 -22.89 40.75
CA ASN A 386 17.43 -22.65 41.95
C ASN A 386 17.37 -21.20 42.40
N TRP A 387 17.57 -20.25 41.45
CA TRP A 387 17.47 -18.82 41.73
C TRP A 387 16.10 -18.41 42.27
N MET A 388 15.03 -19.02 41.69
CA MET A 388 13.65 -18.74 42.11
C MET A 388 13.37 -19.30 43.54
N GLU A 389 13.91 -20.45 43.90
CA GLU A 389 13.79 -20.99 45.26
C GLU A 389 14.45 -20.08 46.32
N GLU A 390 15.60 -19.51 45.97
CA GLU A 390 16.34 -18.63 46.89
C GLU A 390 15.76 -17.22 47.00
N ASN A 391 15.04 -16.74 45.94
CA ASN A 391 14.65 -15.31 45.80
C ASN A 391 13.13 -15.08 45.64
N ALA A 392 12.28 -16.10 45.81
CA ALA A 392 10.83 -16.02 45.60
C ALA A 392 10.02 -15.37 46.71
#